data_d5d8bdbc7d225c46cb9c00d8b988f1f4
#
_entry.id   d5d8bdbc7d225c46cb9c00d8b988f1f4
#
_cell.length_a   1.000
_cell.length_b   1.000
_cell.length_c   1.000
_cell.angle_alpha   90.00
_cell.angle_beta   90.00
_cell.angle_gamma   90.00
#
_symmetry.space_group_name_H-M   'P 1'
#
loop_
_entity.id
_entity.type
_entity.pdbx_description
1 polymer ?
#
loop_
_entity_poly.entity_id
_entity_poly.type
_entity_poly.pdbx_seq_one_letter_code
_entity_poly.pdbx_strand_id
1 'polypeptide(L)'
;MKKKKILIHSNHCKAYTGFGKHTKNILLYLQKTGKYEIVEFSNGLHWGDPKLKNLPWKCEGSLPNNPALLQQLNQDPNLARQAGYGGQMIDKIIEEEKPDVYIGIEDIWAFNEYTKKAWWNKINCMIWTTLDSLPILPEAVKMAEDIKHYYVWASFAEKALNQIGHKHVKTMHGALDTKIFHRAKDD
;
A
#
# COMPACT_ATOMS: atom_id res chain seq x y z
N MET A 1 -27.37 4.90 2.68
CA MET A 1 -26.20 5.69 2.21
C MET A 1 -25.27 4.78 1.42
N LYS A 2 -24.69 5.27 0.31
CA LYS A 2 -23.67 4.52 -0.44
C LYS A 2 -22.43 4.32 0.43
N LYS A 3 -21.89 3.08 0.49
CA LYS A 3 -20.66 2.82 1.22
C LYS A 3 -19.48 3.54 0.57
N LYS A 4 -18.56 4.02 1.38
CA LYS A 4 -17.28 4.53 0.88
C LYS A 4 -16.42 3.39 0.38
N LYS A 5 -15.77 3.58 -0.77
CA LYS A 5 -14.88 2.58 -1.38
C LYS A 5 -13.43 2.87 -0.98
N ILE A 6 -12.76 1.87 -0.44
CA ILE A 6 -11.35 1.93 -0.04
C ILE A 6 -10.55 0.99 -0.94
N LEU A 7 -9.55 1.55 -1.63
CA LEU A 7 -8.53 0.79 -2.35
C LEU A 7 -7.30 0.65 -1.47
N ILE A 8 -6.95 -0.58 -1.11
CA ILE A 8 -5.72 -0.91 -0.37
C ILE A 8 -4.71 -1.51 -1.32
N HIS A 9 -3.56 -0.86 -1.43
CA HIS A 9 -2.45 -1.25 -2.29
C HIS A 9 -1.27 -1.71 -1.45
N SER A 10 -0.91 -2.98 -1.56
CA SER A 10 0.15 -3.62 -0.78
C SER A 10 0.50 -4.99 -1.35
N ASN A 11 1.36 -5.72 -0.66
CA ASN A 11 1.52 -7.15 -0.89
C ASN A 11 0.19 -7.89 -0.66
N HIS A 12 -0.05 -8.90 -1.49
CA HIS A 12 -1.27 -9.70 -1.41
C HIS A 12 -1.52 -10.24 0.01
N CYS A 13 -2.78 -10.18 0.45
CA CYS A 13 -3.21 -10.61 1.79
C CYS A 13 -2.88 -12.07 2.15
N LYS A 14 -2.60 -12.92 1.14
CA LYS A 14 -2.13 -14.31 1.33
C LYS A 14 -0.61 -14.46 1.23
N ALA A 15 0.14 -13.38 1.00
CA ALA A 15 1.59 -13.43 0.94
C ALA A 15 2.20 -13.63 2.34
N TYR A 16 3.24 -14.46 2.42
CA TYR A 16 3.98 -14.72 3.66
C TYR A 16 5.05 -13.63 3.91
N THR A 17 4.65 -12.37 3.83
CA THR A 17 5.48 -11.20 4.10
C THR A 17 4.91 -10.40 5.26
N GLY A 18 5.71 -9.50 5.84
CA GLY A 18 5.25 -8.56 6.87
C GLY A 18 4.07 -7.72 6.38
N PHE A 19 4.22 -7.11 5.20
CA PHE A 19 3.16 -6.33 4.55
C PHE A 19 1.91 -7.16 4.25
N GLY A 20 2.07 -8.38 3.70
CA GLY A 20 0.92 -9.25 3.39
C GLY A 20 0.11 -9.63 4.62
N LYS A 21 0.78 -10.00 5.73
CA LYS A 21 0.11 -10.30 7.01
C LYS A 21 -0.61 -9.08 7.58
N HIS A 22 0.04 -7.92 7.53
CA HIS A 22 -0.53 -6.66 7.99
C HIS A 22 -1.76 -6.28 7.18
N THR A 23 -1.64 -6.29 5.84
CA THR A 23 -2.73 -6.01 4.90
C THR A 23 -3.91 -6.94 5.12
N LYS A 24 -3.66 -8.25 5.30
CA LYS A 24 -4.72 -9.22 5.63
C LYS A 24 -5.52 -8.81 6.86
N ASN A 25 -4.85 -8.42 7.94
CA ASN A 25 -5.53 -8.05 9.18
C ASN A 25 -6.38 -6.79 9.01
N ILE A 26 -5.90 -5.79 8.28
CA ILE A 26 -6.66 -4.58 7.96
C ILE A 26 -7.88 -4.91 7.11
N LEU A 27 -7.71 -5.67 6.03
CA LEU A 27 -8.80 -6.06 5.13
C LEU A 27 -9.90 -6.83 5.87
N LEU A 28 -9.54 -7.81 6.70
CA LEU A 28 -10.47 -8.58 7.51
C LEU A 28 -11.22 -7.70 8.51
N TYR A 29 -10.51 -6.77 9.16
CA TYR A 29 -11.13 -5.83 10.09
C TYR A 29 -12.14 -4.93 9.38
N LEU A 30 -11.75 -4.30 8.27
CA LEU A 30 -12.63 -3.42 7.49
C LEU A 30 -13.84 -4.19 6.97
N GLN A 31 -13.63 -5.40 6.45
CA GLN A 31 -14.71 -6.28 5.97
C GLN A 31 -15.71 -6.60 7.09
N LYS A 32 -15.23 -6.94 8.29
CA LYS A 32 -16.07 -7.23 9.45
C LYS A 32 -16.93 -6.04 9.86
N THR A 33 -16.47 -4.81 9.65
CA THR A 33 -17.28 -3.61 9.98
C THR A 33 -18.53 -3.46 9.09
N GLY A 34 -18.52 -4.04 7.90
CA GLY A 34 -19.59 -3.92 6.91
C GLY A 34 -19.84 -2.50 6.38
N LYS A 35 -19.01 -1.51 6.76
CA LYS A 35 -19.20 -0.08 6.48
C LYS A 35 -18.66 0.34 5.13
N TYR A 36 -17.70 -0.40 4.57
CA TYR A 36 -16.92 -0.01 3.39
C TYR A 36 -17.08 -1.01 2.27
N GLU A 37 -16.93 -0.56 1.05
CA GLU A 37 -16.60 -1.37 -0.12
C GLU A 37 -15.08 -1.43 -0.22
N ILE A 38 -14.52 -2.64 -0.36
CA ILE A 38 -13.07 -2.85 -0.28
C ILE A 38 -12.56 -3.40 -1.60
N VAL A 39 -11.47 -2.83 -2.07
CA VAL A 39 -10.69 -3.32 -3.19
C VAL A 39 -9.25 -3.50 -2.74
N GLU A 40 -8.68 -4.67 -2.97
CA GLU A 40 -7.27 -4.99 -2.76
C GLU A 40 -6.54 -4.88 -4.10
N PHE A 41 -5.45 -4.10 -4.16
CA PHE A 41 -4.55 -4.03 -5.29
C PHE A 41 -3.21 -4.64 -4.88
N SER A 42 -2.93 -5.84 -5.42
CA SER A 42 -1.91 -6.75 -4.91
C SER A 42 -0.61 -6.67 -5.69
N ASN A 43 0.48 -6.34 -5.02
CA ASN A 43 1.82 -6.31 -5.60
C ASN A 43 2.26 -7.70 -6.07
N GLY A 44 2.95 -7.72 -7.22
CA GLY A 44 3.63 -8.91 -7.75
C GLY A 44 2.72 -10.00 -8.35
N LEU A 45 1.41 -9.78 -8.43
CA LEU A 45 0.47 -10.69 -9.07
C LEU A 45 -0.06 -10.09 -10.37
N HIS A 46 -0.36 -10.94 -11.35
CA HIS A 46 -0.90 -10.49 -12.62
C HIS A 46 -2.38 -10.07 -12.49
N TRP A 47 -2.77 -9.08 -13.26
CA TRP A 47 -4.15 -8.67 -13.40
C TRP A 47 -5.02 -9.86 -13.85
N GLY A 48 -6.09 -10.14 -13.11
CA GLY A 48 -6.97 -11.27 -13.37
C GLY A 48 -6.42 -12.64 -12.96
N ASP A 49 -5.33 -12.72 -12.16
CA ASP A 49 -4.79 -13.98 -11.67
C ASP A 49 -5.87 -14.77 -10.90
N PRO A 50 -6.04 -16.08 -11.19
CA PRO A 50 -6.98 -16.92 -10.45
C PRO A 50 -6.79 -16.93 -8.93
N LYS A 51 -5.56 -16.70 -8.44
CA LYS A 51 -5.26 -16.60 -6.99
C LYS A 51 -5.96 -15.44 -6.30
N LEU A 52 -6.39 -14.41 -7.06
CA LEU A 52 -7.10 -13.23 -6.58
C LEU A 52 -8.59 -13.49 -6.37
N LYS A 53 -9.10 -14.62 -6.83
CA LYS A 53 -10.50 -15.03 -6.65
C LYS A 53 -10.72 -15.64 -5.26
N ASN A 54 -11.99 -15.74 -4.86
CA ASN A 54 -12.43 -16.33 -3.59
C ASN A 54 -11.96 -15.55 -2.34
N LEU A 55 -11.96 -14.24 -2.45
CA LEU A 55 -11.82 -13.31 -1.33
C LEU A 55 -13.18 -12.64 -1.07
N PRO A 56 -13.48 -12.24 0.18
CA PRO A 56 -14.72 -11.54 0.49
C PRO A 56 -14.74 -10.07 0.05
N TRP A 57 -13.73 -9.63 -0.69
CA TRP A 57 -13.58 -8.33 -1.35
C TRP A 57 -13.05 -8.51 -2.77
N LYS A 58 -13.17 -7.46 -3.59
CA LYS A 58 -12.54 -7.45 -4.91
C LYS A 58 -11.02 -7.36 -4.76
N CYS A 59 -10.29 -8.14 -5.56
CA CYS A 59 -8.82 -8.12 -5.59
C CYS A 59 -8.33 -8.15 -7.05
N GLU A 60 -7.35 -7.29 -7.36
CA GLU A 60 -6.67 -7.23 -8.65
C GLU A 60 -5.15 -7.19 -8.47
N GLY A 61 -4.43 -7.74 -9.43
CA GLY A 61 -2.97 -7.76 -9.42
C GLY A 61 -2.35 -6.49 -10.00
N SER A 62 -1.16 -6.15 -9.55
CA SER A 62 -0.41 -4.97 -9.99
C SER A 62 0.31 -5.15 -11.32
N LEU A 63 0.60 -6.39 -11.72
CA LEU A 63 1.29 -6.69 -12.98
C LEU A 63 0.29 -6.78 -14.13
N PRO A 64 0.62 -6.23 -15.31
CA PRO A 64 -0.19 -6.41 -16.50
C PRO A 64 -0.25 -7.88 -16.92
N ASN A 65 -1.30 -8.23 -17.67
CA ASN A 65 -1.46 -9.55 -18.30
C ASN A 65 -1.33 -9.47 -19.84
N ASN A 66 -0.97 -8.31 -20.37
CA ASN A 66 -0.75 -8.10 -21.80
C ASN A 66 0.62 -8.66 -22.23
N PRO A 67 0.71 -9.61 -23.19
CA PRO A 67 1.97 -10.23 -23.60
C PRO A 67 3.02 -9.24 -24.10
N ALA A 68 2.63 -8.22 -24.88
CA ALA A 68 3.56 -7.22 -25.40
C ALA A 68 4.19 -6.38 -24.28
N LEU A 69 3.40 -6.00 -23.29
CA LEU A 69 3.90 -5.26 -22.14
C LEU A 69 4.78 -6.14 -21.25
N LEU A 70 4.42 -7.41 -21.06
CA LEU A 70 5.26 -8.38 -20.34
C LEU A 70 6.62 -8.56 -21.01
N GLN A 71 6.67 -8.57 -22.34
CA GLN A 71 7.93 -8.65 -23.08
C GLN A 71 8.81 -7.41 -22.80
N GLN A 72 8.23 -6.21 -22.75
CA GLN A 72 8.95 -4.98 -22.41
C GLN A 72 9.50 -5.04 -20.98
N LEU A 73 8.70 -5.51 -20.02
CA LEU A 73 9.12 -5.67 -18.63
C LEU A 73 10.30 -6.62 -18.48
N ASN A 74 10.35 -7.69 -19.29
CA ASN A 74 11.47 -8.64 -19.28
C ASN A 74 12.79 -8.04 -19.80
N GLN A 75 12.71 -6.93 -20.55
CA GLN A 75 13.89 -6.25 -21.12
C GLN A 75 14.43 -5.13 -20.24
N ASP A 76 13.61 -4.61 -19.31
CA ASP A 76 13.97 -3.50 -18.42
C ASP A 76 13.67 -3.84 -16.96
N PRO A 77 14.70 -4.18 -16.15
CA PRO A 77 14.54 -4.50 -14.74
C PRO A 77 13.92 -3.36 -13.90
N ASN A 78 14.17 -2.09 -14.27
CA ASN A 78 13.58 -0.96 -13.54
C ASN A 78 12.09 -0.85 -13.85
N LEU A 79 11.70 -1.00 -15.10
CA LEU A 79 10.30 -1.04 -15.51
C LEU A 79 9.58 -2.23 -14.88
N ALA A 80 10.22 -3.41 -14.84
CA ALA A 80 9.69 -4.59 -14.18
C ALA A 80 9.45 -4.37 -12.69
N ARG A 81 10.40 -3.73 -12.00
CA ARG A 81 10.23 -3.37 -10.59
C ARG A 81 9.06 -2.42 -10.37
N GLN A 82 8.97 -1.35 -11.15
CA GLN A 82 7.85 -0.40 -11.08
C GLN A 82 6.50 -1.09 -11.34
N ALA A 83 6.45 -1.99 -12.33
CA ALA A 83 5.25 -2.77 -12.62
C ALA A 83 4.86 -3.68 -11.46
N GLY A 84 5.83 -4.32 -10.81
CA GLY A 84 5.63 -5.16 -9.62
C GLY A 84 4.93 -4.42 -8.48
N TYR A 85 5.14 -3.12 -8.37
CA TYR A 85 4.49 -2.21 -7.42
C TYR A 85 3.38 -1.35 -8.06
N GLY A 86 2.81 -1.81 -9.16
CA GLY A 86 1.59 -1.25 -9.73
C GLY A 86 1.76 -0.07 -10.67
N GLY A 87 2.99 0.34 -10.99
CA GLY A 87 3.25 1.54 -11.79
C GLY A 87 2.51 1.62 -13.13
N GLN A 88 2.30 0.47 -13.80
CA GLN A 88 1.57 0.37 -15.06
C GLN A 88 0.06 0.21 -14.92
N MET A 89 -0.41 -0.29 -13.77
CA MET A 89 -1.82 -0.69 -13.60
C MET A 89 -2.59 0.20 -12.63
N ILE A 90 -1.91 1.07 -11.88
CA ILE A 90 -2.55 1.92 -10.87
C ILE A 90 -3.60 2.86 -11.47
N ASP A 91 -3.30 3.49 -12.62
CA ASP A 91 -4.24 4.42 -13.24
C ASP A 91 -5.50 3.69 -13.69
N LYS A 92 -5.34 2.46 -14.22
CA LYS A 92 -6.46 1.62 -14.65
C LYS A 92 -7.36 1.26 -13.47
N ILE A 93 -6.81 0.77 -12.35
CA ILE A 93 -7.65 0.38 -11.21
C ILE A 93 -8.34 1.59 -10.56
N ILE A 94 -7.67 2.74 -10.50
CA ILE A 94 -8.28 3.99 -10.01
C ILE A 94 -9.46 4.40 -10.90
N GLU A 95 -9.31 4.32 -12.23
CA GLU A 95 -10.36 4.66 -13.17
C GLU A 95 -11.56 3.70 -13.10
N GLU A 96 -11.29 2.39 -13.02
CA GLU A 96 -12.34 1.37 -12.96
C GLU A 96 -13.07 1.40 -11.61
N GLU A 97 -12.34 1.49 -10.51
CA GLU A 97 -12.92 1.36 -9.17
C GLU A 97 -13.44 2.67 -8.59
N LYS A 98 -12.89 3.81 -9.01
CA LYS A 98 -13.24 5.14 -8.51
C LYS A 98 -13.30 5.19 -6.98
N PRO A 99 -12.21 4.83 -6.27
CA PRO A 99 -12.22 4.76 -4.82
C PRO A 99 -12.38 6.15 -4.20
N ASP A 100 -13.04 6.22 -3.05
CA ASP A 100 -13.09 7.43 -2.22
C ASP A 100 -11.79 7.64 -1.44
N VAL A 101 -11.09 6.52 -1.13
CA VAL A 101 -9.85 6.50 -0.34
C VAL A 101 -8.87 5.54 -0.99
N TYR A 102 -7.62 5.97 -1.13
CA TYR A 102 -6.47 5.15 -1.48
C TYR A 102 -5.54 5.01 -0.28
N ILE A 103 -5.15 3.78 0.04
CA ILE A 103 -4.20 3.48 1.11
C ILE A 103 -3.06 2.65 0.53
N GLY A 104 -1.87 3.24 0.44
CA GLY A 104 -0.64 2.54 0.07
C GLY A 104 0.11 2.04 1.31
N ILE A 105 0.40 0.74 1.37
CA ILE A 105 1.13 0.10 2.48
C ILE A 105 2.30 -0.67 1.90
N GLU A 106 3.47 -0.04 1.83
CA GLU A 106 4.69 -0.61 1.26
C GLU A 106 5.88 0.27 1.65
N ASP A 107 7.08 -0.11 1.25
CA ASP A 107 8.24 0.77 1.34
C ASP A 107 8.01 2.05 0.52
N ILE A 108 8.49 3.17 1.04
CA ILE A 108 8.18 4.50 0.47
C ILE A 108 8.57 4.65 -0.99
N TRP A 109 9.66 4.05 -1.41
CA TRP A 109 10.16 4.11 -2.79
C TRP A 109 9.20 3.46 -3.82
N ALA A 110 8.28 2.58 -3.37
CA ALA A 110 7.26 1.99 -4.23
C ALA A 110 6.25 3.02 -4.75
N PHE A 111 6.13 4.16 -4.10
CA PHE A 111 5.15 5.21 -4.41
C PHE A 111 5.74 6.47 -5.05
N ASN A 112 7.03 6.47 -5.43
CA ASN A 112 7.76 7.65 -5.90
C ASN A 112 7.06 8.47 -6.99
N GLU A 113 6.32 7.82 -7.90
CA GLU A 113 5.62 8.51 -8.99
C GLU A 113 4.13 8.76 -8.71
N TYR A 114 3.60 8.28 -7.57
CA TYR A 114 2.17 8.30 -7.30
C TYR A 114 1.66 9.69 -6.93
N THR A 115 2.44 10.47 -6.21
CA THR A 115 2.08 11.85 -5.83
C THR A 115 1.93 12.77 -7.04
N LYS A 116 2.54 12.41 -8.18
CA LYS A 116 2.45 13.15 -9.45
C LYS A 116 1.28 12.75 -10.33
N LYS A 117 0.55 11.68 -9.98
CA LYS A 117 -0.58 11.19 -10.75
C LYS A 117 -1.76 12.16 -10.71
N ALA A 118 -2.46 12.31 -11.83
CA ALA A 118 -3.59 13.25 -11.98
C ALA A 118 -4.75 13.00 -11.02
N TRP A 119 -4.87 11.80 -10.48
CA TRP A 119 -5.90 11.42 -9.51
C TRP A 119 -5.48 11.66 -8.05
N TRP A 120 -4.19 11.79 -7.74
CA TRP A 120 -3.65 11.83 -6.38
C TRP A 120 -4.36 12.85 -5.47
N ASN A 121 -4.53 14.08 -5.95
CA ASN A 121 -5.19 15.15 -5.19
C ASN A 121 -6.72 15.14 -5.32
N LYS A 122 -7.31 14.22 -6.09
CA LYS A 122 -8.77 14.07 -6.25
C LYS A 122 -9.37 13.01 -5.33
N ILE A 123 -8.54 12.19 -4.74
CA ILE A 123 -8.90 11.09 -3.83
C ILE A 123 -8.24 11.36 -2.48
N ASN A 124 -8.83 10.86 -1.39
CA ASN A 124 -8.17 10.89 -0.09
C ASN A 124 -7.06 9.85 -0.06
N CYS A 125 -5.83 10.26 -0.37
CA CYS A 125 -4.67 9.39 -0.42
C CYS A 125 -3.93 9.36 0.92
N MET A 126 -3.61 8.15 1.37
CA MET A 126 -2.83 7.86 2.57
C MET A 126 -1.68 6.93 2.22
N ILE A 127 -0.49 7.24 2.70
CA ILE A 127 0.66 6.34 2.68
C ILE A 127 0.99 5.93 4.10
N TRP A 128 1.17 4.62 4.29
CA TRP A 128 1.55 4.01 5.55
C TRP A 128 2.75 3.09 5.33
N THR A 129 3.93 3.58 5.63
CA THR A 129 5.21 2.99 5.19
C THR A 129 6.14 2.68 6.34
N THR A 130 7.06 1.75 6.09
CA THR A 130 8.24 1.55 6.92
C THR A 130 9.34 2.55 6.53
N LEU A 131 10.04 3.06 7.52
CA LEU A 131 11.32 3.76 7.35
C LEU A 131 12.27 3.15 8.39
N ASP A 132 13.28 2.43 7.90
CA ASP A 132 13.99 1.43 8.72
C ASP A 132 15.29 1.96 9.33
N SER A 133 15.76 3.13 8.90
CA SER A 133 17.07 3.62 9.30
C SER A 133 17.15 5.15 9.40
N LEU A 134 18.22 5.60 10.04
CA LEU A 134 18.67 6.99 10.01
C LEU A 134 20.03 7.05 9.31
N PRO A 135 20.31 8.09 8.51
CA PRO A 135 19.38 9.18 8.14
C PRO A 135 18.17 8.67 7.33
N ILE A 136 17.05 9.42 7.39
CA ILE A 136 15.87 9.10 6.59
C ILE A 136 16.22 9.17 5.09
N LEU A 137 15.69 8.25 4.31
CA LEU A 137 15.88 8.21 2.85
C LEU A 137 15.47 9.53 2.20
N PRO A 138 16.27 10.09 1.29
CA PRO A 138 15.94 11.34 0.59
C PRO A 138 14.58 11.29 -0.11
N GLU A 139 14.20 10.15 -0.67
CA GLU A 139 12.90 9.94 -1.30
C GLU A 139 11.77 10.12 -0.29
N ALA A 140 11.91 9.59 0.92
CA ALA A 140 10.90 9.73 1.97
C ALA A 140 10.71 11.18 2.43
N VAL A 141 11.82 11.92 2.51
CA VAL A 141 11.80 13.36 2.83
C VAL A 141 11.08 14.15 1.74
N LYS A 142 11.46 13.92 0.48
CA LYS A 142 10.85 14.59 -0.68
C LYS A 142 9.36 14.29 -0.78
N MET A 143 8.96 13.05 -0.62
CA MET A 143 7.55 12.64 -0.71
C MET A 143 6.71 13.18 0.46
N ALA A 144 7.33 13.49 1.60
CA ALA A 144 6.63 14.08 2.74
C ALA A 144 6.03 15.46 2.42
N GLU A 145 6.53 16.18 1.41
CA GLU A 145 5.96 17.44 0.94
C GLU A 145 4.61 17.24 0.24
N ASP A 146 4.45 16.13 -0.47
CA ASP A 146 3.30 15.84 -1.34
C ASP A 146 2.25 14.92 -0.70
N ILE A 147 2.60 14.21 0.39
CA ILE A 147 1.71 13.25 1.04
C ILE A 147 1.01 13.90 2.22
N LYS A 148 -0.26 14.22 2.06
CA LYS A 148 -1.08 14.85 3.10
C LYS A 148 -1.33 13.95 4.32
N HIS A 149 -1.58 12.66 4.11
CA HIS A 149 -1.81 11.67 5.16
C HIS A 149 -0.66 10.66 5.15
N TYR A 150 0.44 11.04 5.79
CA TYR A 150 1.66 10.26 5.82
C TYR A 150 1.86 9.64 7.21
N TYR A 151 1.83 8.31 7.23
CA TYR A 151 2.03 7.53 8.44
C TYR A 151 3.26 6.64 8.32
N VAL A 152 4.00 6.56 9.40
CA VAL A 152 5.21 5.72 9.53
C VAL A 152 5.03 4.70 10.65
N TRP A 153 5.61 3.51 10.48
CA TRP A 153 5.45 2.43 11.45
C TRP A 153 6.23 2.68 12.75
N ALA A 154 7.33 3.44 12.70
CA ALA A 154 8.22 3.64 13.82
C ALA A 154 8.26 5.10 14.28
N SER A 155 8.22 5.32 15.59
CA SER A 155 8.21 6.66 16.19
C SER A 155 9.51 7.46 15.95
N PHE A 156 10.64 6.78 15.74
CA PHE A 156 11.89 7.47 15.41
C PHE A 156 11.80 8.16 14.04
N ALA A 157 11.11 7.54 13.07
CA ALA A 157 10.92 8.10 11.73
C ALA A 157 10.01 9.34 11.77
N GLU A 158 8.91 9.30 12.55
CA GLU A 158 8.09 10.50 12.81
C GLU A 158 8.93 11.62 13.40
N LYS A 159 9.72 11.34 14.45
CA LYS A 159 10.58 12.32 15.10
C LYS A 159 11.57 12.95 14.11
N ALA A 160 12.24 12.11 13.30
CA ALA A 160 13.23 12.58 12.33
C ALA A 160 12.60 13.48 11.26
N LEU A 161 11.46 13.06 10.66
CA LEU A 161 10.74 13.87 9.66
C LEU A 161 10.18 15.17 10.28
N ASN A 162 9.65 15.12 11.50
CA ASN A 162 9.17 16.31 12.21
C ASN A 162 10.29 17.31 12.54
N GLN A 163 11.52 16.85 12.81
CA GLN A 163 12.67 17.72 13.07
C GLN A 163 13.07 18.55 11.85
N ILE A 164 12.88 18.00 10.66
CA ILE A 164 13.18 18.69 9.39
C ILE A 164 11.96 19.39 8.77
N GLY A 165 10.87 19.56 9.53
CA GLY A 165 9.73 20.41 9.15
C GLY A 165 8.43 19.68 8.80
N HIS A 166 8.43 18.37 8.59
CA HIS A 166 7.24 17.59 8.18
C HIS A 166 6.35 17.20 9.38
N LYS A 167 5.77 18.21 10.05
CA LYS A 167 4.98 18.07 11.30
C LYS A 167 3.67 17.26 11.13
N HIS A 168 3.20 17.05 9.92
CA HIS A 168 1.99 16.30 9.61
C HIS A 168 2.22 14.77 9.61
N VAL A 169 3.49 14.33 9.52
CA VAL A 169 3.84 12.91 9.60
C VAL A 169 3.56 12.38 11.01
N LYS A 170 2.89 11.23 11.10
CA LYS A 170 2.47 10.60 12.36
C LYS A 170 2.87 9.14 12.40
N THR A 171 3.14 8.65 13.60
CA THR A 171 3.33 7.23 13.83
C THR A 171 1.98 6.52 13.89
N MET A 172 1.88 5.44 13.12
CA MET A 172 0.85 4.43 13.25
C MET A 172 1.53 3.06 13.18
N HIS A 173 1.67 2.42 14.34
CA HIS A 173 2.38 1.15 14.42
C HIS A 173 1.70 0.06 13.60
N GLY A 174 2.49 -0.87 13.06
CA GLY A 174 1.98 -2.09 12.45
C GLY A 174 1.22 -2.92 13.48
N ALA A 175 0.07 -3.47 13.07
CA ALA A 175 -0.75 -4.28 13.95
C ALA A 175 -0.18 -5.69 14.13
N LEU A 176 -0.16 -6.17 15.38
CA LEU A 176 0.14 -7.55 15.73
C LEU A 176 -1.12 -8.25 16.22
N ASP A 177 -1.27 -9.53 15.89
CA ASP A 177 -2.28 -10.37 16.50
C ASP A 177 -1.81 -10.78 17.91
N THR A 178 -2.34 -10.12 18.92
CA THR A 178 -1.99 -10.35 20.32
C THR A 178 -2.44 -11.72 20.87
N LYS A 179 -3.27 -12.47 20.13
CA LYS A 179 -3.59 -13.86 20.46
C LYS A 179 -2.43 -14.80 20.11
N ILE A 180 -1.65 -14.43 19.10
CA ILE A 180 -0.49 -15.19 18.63
C ILE A 180 0.79 -14.66 19.28
N PHE A 181 0.95 -13.34 19.30
CA PHE A 181 2.12 -12.65 19.84
C PHE A 181 1.79 -12.07 21.21
N HIS A 182 2.08 -12.80 22.25
CA HIS A 182 1.90 -12.39 23.64
C HIS A 182 3.19 -12.69 24.43
N ARG A 183 3.34 -12.04 25.57
CA ARG A 183 4.45 -12.32 26.47
C ARG A 183 4.37 -13.79 26.89
N ALA A 184 5.49 -14.53 26.75
CA ALA A 184 5.58 -15.87 27.32
C ALA A 184 5.31 -15.80 28.83
N LYS A 185 4.60 -16.78 29.37
CA LYS A 185 4.51 -16.95 30.82
C LYS A 185 5.91 -17.36 31.26
N ASP A 186 6.46 -16.64 32.23
CA ASP A 186 7.67 -17.07 32.91
C ASP A 186 7.34 -18.43 33.56
N ASP A 187 8.10 -19.49 33.18
CA ASP A 187 8.02 -20.83 33.79
C ASP A 187 8.55 -20.79 35.21
#